data_a0c6ef53879e063a552d1da2f5f7cf62
#
_entry.id   a0c6ef53879e063a552d1da2f5f7cf62
#
_cell.length_a   1.000
_cell.length_b   1.000
_cell.length_c   1.000
_cell.angle_alpha   90.00
_cell.angle_beta   90.00
_cell.angle_gamma   90.00
#
_symmetry.space_group_name_H-M   'P 1'
#
loop_
_entity.id
_entity.type
_entity.pdbx_description
1 polymer ?
#
loop_
_entity_poly.entity_id
_entity_poly.type
_entity_poly.pdbx_seq_one_letter_code
_entity_poly.pdbx_strand_id
1 'polypeptide(L)'
;MSIGAAVKIASMAVKNLKDEKKRRTILVLTITPLFLIMFLLSVLVYIITSPLEVILGGGKDIYGIEELKKSADVMEYSAVGNYSNITYNKSNIKQGNIDVVYYNQNDSPWKNMLYGTIRTIGISGCGPTSMAIVISTFTGKEVTPAETADWSYQNGYLVQGYENGNPYAMSSHSLIPALAEEYGLTSTGISKNNNTANAIYRELSKGKLIVAIMGPGHFTSGGHFIVLSGVTEDGKILVADCASRQRTNQEWDIQTIINESKGGAGAGGPFWAVN
;
A
#
# COMPACT_ATOMS: atom_id res chain seq x y z
N MET A 1 0.80 -50.45 18.24
CA MET A 1 0.88 -51.32 17.05
C MET A 1 1.44 -50.46 15.93
N SER A 2 2.55 -50.89 15.29
CA SER A 2 3.10 -50.07 14.21
C SER A 2 2.20 -50.14 12.96
N ILE A 3 2.13 -49.04 12.20
CA ILE A 3 1.34 -48.96 10.96
C ILE A 3 1.65 -50.12 10.01
N GLY A 4 2.91 -50.57 9.95
CA GLY A 4 3.32 -51.71 9.15
C GLY A 4 2.69 -53.08 9.59
N ALA A 5 2.45 -53.25 10.88
CA ALA A 5 1.77 -54.44 11.39
C ALA A 5 0.27 -54.44 11.04
N ALA A 6 -0.40 -53.30 11.12
CA ALA A 6 -1.81 -53.18 10.75
C ALA A 6 -2.05 -53.40 9.25
N VAL A 7 -1.17 -52.87 8.40
CA VAL A 7 -1.23 -53.10 6.93
C VAL A 7 -1.00 -54.57 6.58
N LYS A 8 -0.08 -55.26 7.27
CA LYS A 8 0.22 -56.68 7.04
C LYS A 8 -0.96 -57.55 7.45
N ILE A 9 -1.63 -57.28 8.55
CA ILE A 9 -2.84 -58.00 9.02
C ILE A 9 -4.00 -57.79 8.03
N ALA A 10 -4.23 -56.53 7.59
CA ALA A 10 -5.26 -56.22 6.62
C ALA A 10 -5.01 -56.92 5.27
N SER A 11 -3.77 -56.98 4.79
CA SER A 11 -3.42 -57.65 3.54
C SER A 11 -3.59 -59.17 3.61
N MET A 12 -3.30 -59.79 4.76
CA MET A 12 -3.53 -61.23 4.98
C MET A 12 -5.03 -61.58 5.04
N ALA A 13 -5.83 -60.73 5.71
CA ALA A 13 -7.29 -60.93 5.78
C ALA A 13 -7.95 -60.83 4.39
N VAL A 14 -7.48 -59.89 3.56
CA VAL A 14 -8.00 -59.73 2.18
C VAL A 14 -7.58 -60.87 1.25
N LYS A 15 -6.39 -61.45 1.46
CA LYS A 15 -5.87 -62.54 0.61
C LYS A 15 -6.66 -63.88 0.74
N ASN A 16 -7.37 -64.05 1.85
CA ASN A 16 -8.15 -65.28 2.12
C ASN A 16 -9.62 -65.20 1.61
N LEU A 17 -10.05 -64.07 1.03
CA LEU A 17 -11.38 -63.95 0.45
C LEU A 17 -11.41 -64.49 -0.97
N LYS A 18 -12.28 -65.52 -1.21
CA LYS A 18 -12.48 -66.11 -2.53
C LYS A 18 -13.29 -65.23 -3.48
N ASP A 19 -14.04 -64.29 -2.95
CA ASP A 19 -14.88 -63.36 -3.74
C ASP A 19 -14.09 -62.08 -4.10
N GLU A 20 -13.77 -61.97 -5.38
CA GLU A 20 -12.97 -60.88 -5.93
C GLU A 20 -13.64 -59.49 -5.75
N LYS A 21 -14.96 -59.45 -5.80
CA LYS A 21 -15.75 -58.20 -5.61
C LYS A 21 -15.68 -57.73 -4.16
N LYS A 22 -15.83 -58.62 -3.20
CA LYS A 22 -15.64 -58.30 -1.76
C LYS A 22 -14.22 -57.89 -1.44
N ARG A 23 -13.25 -58.53 -2.08
CA ARG A 23 -11.83 -58.21 -1.93
C ARG A 23 -11.52 -56.79 -2.39
N ARG A 24 -12.02 -56.38 -3.58
CA ARG A 24 -11.88 -54.98 -4.09
C ARG A 24 -12.58 -53.98 -3.19
N THR A 25 -13.80 -54.26 -2.73
CA THR A 25 -14.56 -53.35 -1.85
C THR A 25 -13.84 -53.13 -0.51
N ILE A 26 -13.33 -54.20 0.13
CA ILE A 26 -12.59 -54.08 1.39
C ILE A 26 -11.28 -53.32 1.18
N LEU A 27 -10.57 -53.55 0.06
CA LEU A 27 -9.33 -52.83 -0.29
C LEU A 27 -9.57 -51.32 -0.48
N VAL A 28 -10.63 -50.97 -1.18
CA VAL A 28 -11.02 -49.59 -1.37
C VAL A 28 -11.43 -48.92 -0.05
N LEU A 29 -12.27 -49.60 0.76
CA LEU A 29 -12.74 -49.05 2.04
C LEU A 29 -11.65 -48.90 3.11
N THR A 30 -10.57 -49.69 3.03
CA THR A 30 -9.47 -49.62 4.02
C THR A 30 -8.30 -48.78 3.55
N ILE A 31 -7.94 -48.86 2.28
CA ILE A 31 -6.74 -48.16 1.75
C ILE A 31 -7.05 -46.73 1.41
N THR A 32 -8.22 -46.42 0.84
CA THR A 32 -8.58 -45.04 0.45
C THR A 32 -8.63 -44.08 1.65
N PRO A 33 -9.27 -44.41 2.79
CA PRO A 33 -9.23 -43.53 3.96
C PRO A 33 -7.81 -43.36 4.51
N LEU A 34 -6.98 -44.37 4.47
CA LEU A 34 -5.60 -44.29 4.95
C LEU A 34 -4.75 -43.35 4.09
N PHE A 35 -4.91 -43.44 2.77
CA PHE A 35 -4.27 -42.47 1.85
C PHE A 35 -4.79 -41.05 2.04
N LEU A 36 -6.10 -40.88 2.25
CA LEU A 36 -6.68 -39.57 2.52
C LEU A 36 -6.13 -38.97 3.81
N ILE A 37 -6.04 -39.78 4.88
CA ILE A 37 -5.46 -39.31 6.15
C ILE A 37 -3.98 -38.95 5.99
N MET A 38 -3.19 -39.76 5.28
CA MET A 38 -1.79 -39.43 5.01
C MET A 38 -1.63 -38.16 4.16
N PHE A 39 -2.49 -37.97 3.17
CA PHE A 39 -2.52 -36.77 2.35
C PHE A 39 -2.86 -35.53 3.20
N LEU A 40 -3.91 -35.59 4.03
CA LEU A 40 -4.28 -34.48 4.92
C LEU A 40 -3.19 -34.20 5.95
N LEU A 41 -2.51 -35.20 6.48
CA LEU A 41 -1.36 -35.00 7.38
C LEU A 41 -0.17 -34.35 6.66
N SER A 42 0.09 -34.74 5.41
CA SER A 42 1.16 -34.12 4.62
C SER A 42 0.87 -32.66 4.30
N VAL A 43 -0.40 -32.35 3.98
CA VAL A 43 -0.85 -30.96 3.78
C VAL A 43 -0.74 -30.17 5.09
N LEU A 44 -1.12 -30.76 6.22
CA LEU A 44 -1.01 -30.12 7.53
C LEU A 44 0.46 -29.85 7.91
N VAL A 45 1.35 -30.82 7.70
CA VAL A 45 2.80 -30.66 7.90
C VAL A 45 3.34 -29.59 6.96
N TYR A 46 2.93 -29.57 5.69
CA TYR A 46 3.31 -28.54 4.73
C TYR A 46 2.86 -27.14 5.18
N ILE A 47 1.63 -26.99 5.67
CA ILE A 47 1.11 -25.73 6.22
C ILE A 47 1.91 -25.26 7.46
N ILE A 48 2.28 -26.21 8.34
CA ILE A 48 3.01 -25.88 9.58
C ILE A 48 4.49 -25.59 9.32
N THR A 49 5.09 -26.27 8.33
CA THR A 49 6.53 -26.15 8.04
C THR A 49 6.85 -25.19 6.90
N SER A 50 5.86 -24.82 6.08
CA SER A 50 6.06 -23.80 5.05
C SER A 50 6.05 -22.43 5.68
N PRO A 51 7.03 -21.57 5.39
CA PRO A 51 6.95 -20.16 5.73
C PRO A 51 5.63 -19.58 5.20
N LEU A 52 5.05 -18.66 5.93
CA LEU A 52 3.74 -18.03 5.60
C LEU A 52 3.70 -17.47 4.16
N GLU A 53 4.87 -17.20 3.61
CA GLU A 53 5.13 -16.72 2.24
C GLU A 53 4.68 -17.68 1.14
N VAL A 54 4.67 -19.00 1.42
CA VAL A 54 4.28 -20.02 0.43
C VAL A 54 2.77 -20.27 0.42
N ILE A 55 2.08 -19.93 1.50
CA ILE A 55 0.63 -20.18 1.65
C ILE A 55 -0.22 -19.10 0.95
N LEU A 56 0.34 -17.92 0.70
CA LEU A 56 -0.36 -16.77 0.14
C LEU A 56 -0.15 -16.54 -1.36
N GLY A 57 0.26 -17.58 -2.10
CA GLY A 57 0.30 -17.57 -3.57
C GLY A 57 1.67 -17.32 -4.14
N GLY A 58 2.16 -18.30 -4.86
CA GLY A 58 3.47 -18.40 -5.45
C GLY A 58 4.01 -17.16 -6.14
N GLY A 59 5.18 -16.78 -5.70
CA GLY A 59 6.21 -16.21 -6.56
C GLY A 59 5.91 -14.94 -7.34
N LYS A 60 5.47 -13.90 -6.66
CA LYS A 60 5.93 -12.55 -6.98
C LYS A 60 6.69 -12.08 -5.76
N ASP A 61 7.96 -11.75 -5.97
CA ASP A 61 8.82 -11.21 -4.95
C ASP A 61 8.07 -10.11 -4.22
N ILE A 62 7.79 -10.36 -2.94
CA ILE A 62 7.20 -9.35 -2.06
C ILE A 62 8.33 -8.38 -1.71
N TYR A 63 8.81 -7.64 -2.71
CA TYR A 63 9.75 -6.52 -2.54
C TYR A 63 9.19 -5.43 -1.60
N GLY A 64 7.91 -5.55 -1.20
CA GLY A 64 7.29 -4.65 -0.24
C GLY A 64 7.58 -4.93 1.22
N ILE A 65 7.75 -6.18 1.65
CA ILE A 65 7.77 -6.49 3.10
C ILE A 65 9.13 -6.17 3.74
N GLU A 66 10.24 -6.39 3.05
CA GLU A 66 11.56 -5.98 3.56
C GLU A 66 11.77 -4.47 3.47
N GLU A 67 11.29 -3.83 2.39
CA GLU A 67 11.27 -2.38 2.27
C GLU A 67 10.27 -1.75 3.25
N LEU A 68 9.15 -2.41 3.53
CA LEU A 68 8.14 -1.99 4.51
C LEU A 68 8.61 -2.23 5.95
N LYS A 69 9.31 -3.31 6.25
CA LYS A 69 10.01 -3.49 7.53
C LYS A 69 11.10 -2.43 7.69
N LYS A 70 11.88 -2.15 6.66
CA LYS A 70 12.85 -1.07 6.66
C LYS A 70 12.21 0.31 6.80
N SER A 71 11.02 0.53 6.25
CA SER A 71 10.25 1.77 6.42
C SER A 71 9.51 1.83 7.76
N ALA A 72 9.17 0.70 8.38
CA ALA A 72 8.58 0.61 9.71
C ALA A 72 9.65 0.63 10.82
N ASP A 73 10.82 0.01 10.60
CA ASP A 73 11.97 0.06 11.51
C ASP A 73 12.69 1.43 11.48
N VAL A 74 12.49 2.23 10.43
CA VAL A 74 12.89 3.65 10.39
C VAL A 74 11.78 4.54 10.97
N MET A 75 11.13 4.12 12.04
CA MET A 75 10.59 5.05 13.04
C MET A 75 11.71 5.56 13.98
N GLU A 76 12.95 5.29 13.69
CA GLU A 76 14.05 6.05 14.25
C GLU A 76 14.07 7.41 13.55
N TYR A 77 13.70 8.42 14.28
CA TYR A 77 13.73 9.83 14.00
C TYR A 77 15.09 10.22 13.40
N SER A 78 15.29 9.94 12.11
CA SER A 78 16.40 10.57 11.40
C SER A 78 16.05 12.04 11.36
N ALA A 79 16.78 12.83 12.12
CA ALA A 79 16.65 14.26 12.18
C ALA A 79 16.31 14.81 10.79
N VAL A 80 15.16 15.44 10.69
CA VAL A 80 14.75 16.20 9.50
C VAL A 80 15.93 17.07 9.13
N GLY A 81 16.63 16.75 8.04
CA GLY A 81 17.76 17.53 7.58
C GLY A 81 17.30 18.96 7.52
N ASN A 82 17.97 19.84 8.26
CA ASN A 82 17.60 21.25 8.27
C ASN A 82 17.95 21.85 6.90
N TYR A 83 16.97 21.84 5.98
CA TYR A 83 17.09 22.45 4.65
C TYR A 83 16.83 23.96 4.71
N SER A 84 17.25 24.63 5.81
CA SER A 84 17.00 26.02 6.10
C SER A 84 17.50 27.03 5.06
N ASN A 85 18.24 26.58 4.05
CA ASN A 85 18.84 27.43 3.01
C ASN A 85 18.54 26.93 1.59
N ILE A 86 17.34 26.43 1.32
CA ILE A 86 16.96 26.11 -0.05
C ILE A 86 16.78 27.42 -0.82
N THR A 87 17.77 27.73 -1.66
CA THR A 87 17.69 28.85 -2.62
C THR A 87 16.95 28.35 -3.87
N TYR A 88 15.85 29.00 -4.20
CA TYR A 88 15.17 28.81 -5.47
C TYR A 88 15.09 30.14 -6.23
N ASN A 89 15.14 30.05 -7.55
CA ASN A 89 15.08 31.25 -8.39
C ASN A 89 13.61 31.62 -8.65
N LYS A 90 13.10 32.61 -7.92
CA LYS A 90 11.71 33.12 -8.07
C LYS A 90 11.37 33.54 -9.48
N SER A 91 12.34 34.01 -10.29
CA SER A 91 12.09 34.43 -11.67
C SER A 91 11.68 33.28 -12.62
N ASN A 92 11.88 32.02 -12.20
CA ASN A 92 11.51 30.85 -12.98
C ASN A 92 10.17 30.23 -12.51
N ILE A 93 9.53 30.77 -11.49
CA ILE A 93 8.23 30.29 -11.02
C ILE A 93 7.17 30.85 -11.95
N LYS A 94 6.54 29.97 -12.72
CA LYS A 94 5.30 30.29 -13.43
C LYS A 94 4.15 29.81 -12.56
N GLN A 95 3.21 30.71 -12.31
CA GLN A 95 1.97 30.32 -11.65
C GLN A 95 1.35 29.15 -12.40
N GLY A 96 1.05 28.08 -11.67
CA GLY A 96 0.36 26.91 -12.16
C GLY A 96 -0.65 26.46 -11.11
N ASN A 97 -1.92 26.44 -11.47
CA ASN A 97 -2.99 25.93 -10.64
C ASN A 97 -3.86 25.01 -11.46
N ILE A 98 -4.10 23.81 -10.94
CA ILE A 98 -5.04 22.86 -11.52
C ILE A 98 -6.25 22.80 -10.61
N ASP A 99 -7.44 23.04 -11.18
CA ASP A 99 -8.69 22.76 -10.49
C ASP A 99 -8.82 21.25 -10.29
N VAL A 100 -8.64 20.82 -9.05
CA VAL A 100 -8.67 19.40 -8.71
C VAL A 100 -10.07 18.93 -8.37
N VAL A 101 -10.40 17.70 -8.75
CA VAL A 101 -11.54 16.96 -8.20
C VAL A 101 -11.17 16.60 -6.75
N TYR A 102 -11.72 17.35 -5.79
CA TYR A 102 -11.33 17.19 -4.39
C TYR A 102 -12.17 16.15 -3.67
N TYR A 103 -11.48 15.20 -3.03
CA TYR A 103 -12.07 14.24 -2.10
C TYR A 103 -11.50 14.41 -0.70
N ASN A 104 -12.36 14.27 0.32
CA ASN A 104 -11.90 14.18 1.70
C ASN A 104 -12.18 12.76 2.22
N GLN A 105 -11.16 12.10 2.77
CA GLN A 105 -11.27 10.74 3.30
C GLN A 105 -12.33 10.62 4.41
N ASN A 106 -12.68 11.74 5.05
CA ASN A 106 -13.69 11.80 6.11
C ASN A 106 -15.11 12.08 5.61
N ASP A 107 -15.34 12.15 4.30
CA ASP A 107 -16.67 12.34 3.74
C ASP A 107 -17.45 11.02 3.60
N SER A 108 -18.78 11.11 3.62
CA SER A 108 -19.64 10.01 3.21
C SER A 108 -19.62 9.86 1.67
N PRO A 109 -19.77 8.64 1.12
CA PRO A 109 -20.07 7.41 1.88
C PRO A 109 -18.83 6.66 2.39
N TRP A 110 -17.61 6.98 1.92
CA TRP A 110 -16.40 6.15 2.12
C TRP A 110 -15.78 6.23 3.50
N LYS A 111 -16.00 7.27 4.28
CA LYS A 111 -15.39 7.46 5.61
C LYS A 111 -15.39 6.22 6.49
N ASN A 112 -16.52 5.52 6.54
CA ASN A 112 -16.73 4.34 7.39
C ASN A 112 -16.51 3.01 6.64
N MET A 113 -16.19 3.04 5.35
CA MET A 113 -15.85 1.85 4.59
C MET A 113 -14.47 1.35 4.99
N LEU A 114 -14.28 0.04 4.99
CA LEU A 114 -12.99 -0.54 5.34
C LEU A 114 -11.95 -0.23 4.26
N TYR A 115 -10.74 0.09 4.70
CA TYR A 115 -9.54 0.02 3.92
C TYR A 115 -8.78 -1.23 4.39
N GLY A 116 -8.89 -2.30 3.62
CA GLY A 116 -8.50 -3.64 4.06
C GLY A 116 -9.48 -4.26 5.04
N THR A 117 -9.00 -4.80 6.16
CA THR A 117 -9.83 -5.56 7.12
C THR A 117 -9.85 -4.98 8.53
N ILE A 118 -9.03 -3.98 8.82
CA ILE A 118 -8.77 -3.54 10.20
C ILE A 118 -9.17 -2.09 10.44
N ARG A 119 -8.93 -1.20 9.48
CA ARG A 119 -9.16 0.24 9.61
C ARG A 119 -10.08 0.76 8.51
N THR A 120 -10.71 1.91 8.75
CA THR A 120 -11.55 2.56 7.75
C THR A 120 -10.76 3.54 6.88
N ILE A 121 -11.31 3.89 5.72
CA ILE A 121 -10.76 4.92 4.82
C ILE A 121 -10.59 6.25 5.57
N GLY A 122 -11.57 6.64 6.40
CA GLY A 122 -11.49 7.86 7.19
C GLY A 122 -10.30 7.92 8.15
N ILE A 123 -9.75 6.76 8.55
CA ILE A 123 -8.62 6.69 9.47
C ILE A 123 -7.29 6.51 8.73
N SER A 124 -7.26 5.69 7.69
CA SER A 124 -6.00 5.23 7.06
C SER A 124 -5.95 5.43 5.53
N GLY A 125 -7.00 6.00 4.95
CA GLY A 125 -7.16 6.10 3.50
C GLY A 125 -6.50 7.30 2.82
N CYS A 126 -5.55 7.98 3.44
CA CYS A 126 -4.92 9.17 2.85
C CYS A 126 -4.21 8.89 1.51
N GLY A 127 -3.51 7.76 1.38
CA GLY A 127 -2.85 7.35 0.14
C GLY A 127 -3.84 7.15 -1.01
N PRO A 128 -4.81 6.23 -0.89
CA PRO A 128 -5.82 6.02 -1.92
C PRO A 128 -6.65 7.28 -2.20
N THR A 129 -7.03 8.07 -1.19
CA THR A 129 -7.81 9.31 -1.41
C THR A 129 -7.00 10.35 -2.18
N SER A 130 -5.71 10.51 -1.89
CA SER A 130 -4.83 11.39 -2.67
C SER A 130 -4.72 10.94 -4.13
N MET A 131 -4.66 9.63 -4.38
CA MET A 131 -4.66 9.12 -5.74
C MET A 131 -6.02 9.26 -6.43
N ALA A 132 -7.13 9.10 -5.72
CA ALA A 132 -8.47 9.37 -6.25
C ALA A 132 -8.59 10.83 -6.74
N ILE A 133 -8.06 11.80 -6.00
CA ILE A 133 -7.97 13.21 -6.41
C ILE A 133 -7.21 13.34 -7.74
N VAL A 134 -6.00 12.77 -7.80
CA VAL A 134 -5.13 12.86 -8.97
C VAL A 134 -5.75 12.20 -10.20
N ILE A 135 -6.24 10.98 -10.03
CA ILE A 135 -6.81 10.18 -11.12
C ILE A 135 -8.07 10.84 -11.68
N SER A 136 -9.01 11.22 -10.80
CA SER A 136 -10.26 11.86 -11.25
C SER A 136 -9.98 13.19 -11.94
N THR A 137 -8.99 13.95 -11.47
CA THR A 137 -8.60 15.23 -12.07
C THR A 137 -8.07 15.05 -13.49
N PHE A 138 -7.16 14.09 -13.73
CA PHE A 138 -6.54 13.95 -15.04
C PHE A 138 -7.34 13.11 -16.03
N THR A 139 -8.09 12.12 -15.54
CA THR A 139 -8.87 11.25 -16.44
C THR A 139 -10.24 11.82 -16.77
N GLY A 140 -10.74 12.79 -16.00
CA GLY A 140 -12.12 13.30 -16.09
C GLY A 140 -13.18 12.26 -15.69
N LYS A 141 -12.78 11.10 -15.16
CA LYS A 141 -13.67 10.05 -14.64
C LYS A 141 -13.81 10.20 -13.14
N GLU A 142 -15.00 9.95 -12.63
CA GLU A 142 -15.17 9.83 -11.19
C GLU A 142 -14.54 8.52 -10.70
N VAL A 143 -13.40 8.62 -10.01
CA VAL A 143 -12.72 7.50 -9.35
C VAL A 143 -12.66 7.82 -7.86
N THR A 144 -13.44 7.09 -7.07
CA THR A 144 -13.68 7.41 -5.67
C THR A 144 -12.56 6.92 -4.74
N PRO A 145 -12.43 7.50 -3.53
CA PRO A 145 -11.55 6.96 -2.49
C PRO A 145 -11.83 5.50 -2.13
N ALA A 146 -13.07 5.02 -2.29
CA ALA A 146 -13.42 3.64 -2.04
C ALA A 146 -12.85 2.70 -3.10
N GLU A 147 -12.92 3.07 -4.38
CA GLU A 147 -12.37 2.28 -5.49
C GLU A 147 -10.85 2.19 -5.41
N THR A 148 -10.18 3.30 -5.17
CA THR A 148 -8.71 3.30 -5.04
C THR A 148 -8.23 2.59 -3.78
N ALA A 149 -8.99 2.62 -2.68
CA ALA A 149 -8.68 1.87 -1.46
C ALA A 149 -8.87 0.36 -1.67
N ASP A 150 -9.94 -0.06 -2.33
CA ASP A 150 -10.20 -1.45 -2.64
C ASP A 150 -9.12 -2.02 -3.58
N TRP A 151 -8.82 -1.31 -4.66
CA TRP A 151 -7.74 -1.67 -5.57
C TRP A 151 -6.39 -1.79 -4.85
N SER A 152 -6.07 -0.83 -3.99
CA SER A 152 -4.84 -0.81 -3.19
C SER A 152 -4.72 -2.05 -2.30
N TYR A 153 -5.80 -2.42 -1.64
CA TYR A 153 -5.83 -3.62 -0.79
C TYR A 153 -5.68 -4.90 -1.60
N GLN A 154 -6.44 -5.05 -2.67
CA GLN A 154 -6.43 -6.25 -3.53
C GLN A 154 -5.07 -6.48 -4.22
N ASN A 155 -4.33 -5.41 -4.50
CA ASN A 155 -3.03 -5.47 -5.17
C ASN A 155 -1.82 -5.40 -4.20
N GLY A 156 -2.06 -5.50 -2.87
CA GLY A 156 -0.99 -5.63 -1.87
C GLY A 156 -0.28 -4.32 -1.51
N TYR A 157 -0.88 -3.16 -1.79
CA TYR A 157 -0.32 -1.85 -1.42
C TYR A 157 -0.78 -1.33 -0.05
N LEU A 158 -1.57 -2.12 0.68
CA LEU A 158 -1.93 -1.85 2.06
C LEU A 158 -1.11 -2.72 3.00
N VAL A 159 -0.43 -2.10 3.95
CA VAL A 159 0.20 -2.78 5.09
C VAL A 159 -0.68 -2.59 6.30
N GLN A 160 -1.13 -3.69 6.89
CA GLN A 160 -2.00 -3.64 8.06
C GLN A 160 -1.66 -4.74 9.05
N GLY A 161 -1.94 -4.50 10.31
CA GLY A 161 -1.65 -5.44 11.40
C GLY A 161 -1.98 -4.89 12.76
N TYR A 162 -1.40 -5.52 13.78
CA TYR A 162 -1.49 -5.09 15.17
C TYR A 162 -0.09 -4.96 15.75
N GLU A 163 0.18 -3.83 16.37
CA GLU A 163 1.41 -3.58 17.13
C GLU A 163 1.05 -3.30 18.57
N ASN A 164 1.58 -4.09 19.51
CA ASN A 164 1.22 -4.01 20.94
C ASN A 164 -0.31 -4.00 21.20
N GLY A 165 -1.06 -4.77 20.41
CA GLY A 165 -2.53 -4.83 20.48
C GLY A 165 -3.26 -3.67 19.80
N ASN A 166 -2.56 -2.67 19.29
CA ASN A 166 -3.14 -1.55 18.57
C ASN A 166 -3.19 -1.82 17.07
N PRO A 167 -4.35 -1.64 16.41
CA PRO A 167 -4.46 -1.83 14.97
C PRO A 167 -3.74 -0.72 14.21
N TYR A 168 -3.05 -1.09 13.14
CA TYR A 168 -2.51 -0.12 12.17
C TYR A 168 -2.87 -0.51 10.75
N ALA A 169 -2.92 0.47 9.85
CA ALA A 169 -3.03 0.29 8.41
C ALA A 169 -2.38 1.50 7.73
N MET A 170 -1.54 1.25 6.74
CA MET A 170 -0.75 2.24 6.03
C MET A 170 -0.65 1.89 4.55
N SER A 171 -0.70 2.88 3.68
CA SER A 171 -0.41 2.68 2.25
C SER A 171 1.09 2.58 2.02
N SER A 172 1.52 1.60 1.22
CA SER A 172 2.88 1.54 0.69
C SER A 172 3.18 2.78 -0.16
N HIS A 173 4.40 3.27 -0.14
CA HIS A 173 4.83 4.37 -1.01
C HIS A 173 4.74 4.00 -2.50
N SER A 174 4.91 2.73 -2.84
CA SER A 174 4.76 2.20 -4.20
C SER A 174 3.31 2.22 -4.72
N LEU A 175 2.33 2.46 -3.86
CA LEU A 175 0.94 2.70 -4.28
C LEU A 175 0.85 3.84 -5.30
N ILE A 176 1.62 4.91 -5.10
CA ILE A 176 1.49 6.11 -5.93
C ILE A 176 1.85 5.84 -7.40
N PRO A 177 3.05 5.34 -7.74
CA PRO A 177 3.36 5.00 -9.12
C PRO A 177 2.47 3.88 -9.68
N ALA A 178 2.09 2.90 -8.86
CA ALA A 178 1.27 1.78 -9.33
C ALA A 178 -0.16 2.20 -9.71
N LEU A 179 -0.82 3.02 -8.90
CA LEU A 179 -2.13 3.57 -9.24
C LEU A 179 -2.06 4.54 -10.42
N ALA A 180 -0.99 5.33 -10.54
CA ALA A 180 -0.80 6.16 -11.72
C ALA A 180 -0.75 5.31 -12.99
N GLU A 181 0.05 4.25 -13.01
CA GLU A 181 0.17 3.30 -14.13
C GLU A 181 -1.16 2.60 -14.45
N GLU A 182 -1.89 2.11 -13.45
CA GLU A 182 -3.20 1.45 -13.61
C GLU A 182 -4.19 2.31 -14.39
N TYR A 183 -4.18 3.62 -14.14
CA TYR A 183 -5.09 4.56 -14.82
C TYR A 183 -4.46 5.26 -16.04
N GLY A 184 -3.33 4.76 -16.54
CA GLY A 184 -2.66 5.27 -17.72
C GLY A 184 -1.98 6.62 -17.53
N LEU A 185 -1.71 7.01 -16.28
CA LEU A 185 -0.95 8.21 -15.92
C LEU A 185 0.52 7.88 -15.75
N THR A 186 1.38 8.89 -15.87
CA THR A 186 2.81 8.76 -15.59
C THR A 186 3.15 9.29 -14.21
N SER A 187 4.13 8.68 -13.55
CA SER A 187 4.64 9.12 -12.25
C SER A 187 6.15 9.25 -12.28
N THR A 188 6.66 10.36 -11.76
CA THR A 188 8.10 10.63 -11.63
C THR A 188 8.44 11.01 -10.20
N GLY A 189 9.30 10.23 -9.55
CA GLY A 189 9.76 10.50 -8.19
C GLY A 189 10.67 11.73 -8.10
N ILE A 190 10.53 12.49 -7.03
CA ILE A 190 11.39 13.62 -6.67
C ILE A 190 11.95 13.36 -5.27
N SER A 191 13.23 13.05 -5.22
CA SER A 191 13.93 12.79 -3.97
C SER A 191 14.26 14.08 -3.23
N LYS A 192 14.38 13.99 -1.90
CA LYS A 192 14.70 15.12 -1.03
C LYS A 192 16.18 15.47 -1.09
N ASN A 193 16.50 16.65 -1.64
CA ASN A 193 17.86 17.19 -1.77
C ASN A 193 17.79 18.73 -1.96
N ASN A 194 18.94 19.36 -2.16
CA ASN A 194 19.03 20.83 -2.32
C ASN A 194 18.29 21.36 -3.58
N ASN A 195 17.93 20.51 -4.52
CA ASN A 195 17.22 20.89 -5.75
C ASN A 195 15.71 20.59 -5.68
N THR A 196 15.21 20.08 -4.57
CA THR A 196 13.81 19.62 -4.43
C THR A 196 12.81 20.75 -4.70
N ALA A 197 13.04 21.97 -4.18
CA ALA A 197 12.16 23.09 -4.42
C ALA A 197 12.03 23.42 -5.91
N ASN A 198 13.16 23.49 -6.63
CA ASN A 198 13.17 23.75 -8.07
C ASN A 198 12.46 22.64 -8.85
N ALA A 199 12.61 21.38 -8.44
CA ALA A 199 11.93 20.27 -9.06
C ALA A 199 10.41 20.34 -8.86
N ILE A 200 9.95 20.64 -7.64
CA ILE A 200 8.51 20.81 -7.32
C ILE A 200 7.93 21.96 -8.17
N TYR A 201 8.56 23.13 -8.16
CA TYR A 201 8.09 24.28 -8.95
C TYR A 201 8.02 23.96 -10.43
N ARG A 202 9.05 23.30 -10.96
CA ARG A 202 9.11 22.92 -12.38
C ARG A 202 7.96 21.98 -12.76
N GLU A 203 7.67 20.98 -11.96
CA GLU A 203 6.63 20.01 -12.30
C GLU A 203 5.22 20.59 -12.12
N LEU A 204 4.98 21.38 -11.07
CA LEU A 204 3.71 22.10 -10.89
C LEU A 204 3.48 23.12 -12.04
N SER A 205 4.52 23.86 -12.44
CA SER A 205 4.43 24.84 -13.57
C SER A 205 4.16 24.18 -14.93
N LYS A 206 4.37 22.86 -15.05
CA LYS A 206 4.00 22.07 -16.24
C LYS A 206 2.57 21.55 -16.19
N GLY A 207 1.82 21.86 -15.13
CA GLY A 207 0.47 21.36 -14.95
C GLY A 207 0.40 19.93 -14.43
N LYS A 208 1.42 19.45 -13.69
CA LYS A 208 1.35 18.18 -12.96
C LYS A 208 0.80 18.39 -11.56
N LEU A 209 0.21 17.35 -11.02
CA LEU A 209 -0.04 17.23 -9.58
C LEU A 209 1.11 16.46 -8.92
N ILE A 210 1.42 16.82 -7.67
CA ILE A 210 2.49 16.11 -6.94
C ILE A 210 1.90 15.51 -5.68
N VAL A 211 1.90 14.17 -5.60
CA VAL A 211 1.58 13.47 -4.34
C VAL A 211 2.80 13.55 -3.44
N ALA A 212 2.61 13.94 -2.20
CA ALA A 212 3.68 14.05 -1.21
C ALA A 212 3.36 13.22 0.04
N ILE A 213 4.33 12.46 0.54
CA ILE A 213 4.24 11.83 1.86
C ILE A 213 4.88 12.74 2.91
N MET A 214 4.08 13.15 3.88
CA MET A 214 4.48 14.04 4.97
C MET A 214 4.83 13.22 6.22
N GLY A 215 5.83 13.68 6.95
CA GLY A 215 6.16 13.26 8.31
C GLY A 215 5.54 14.21 9.33
N PRO A 216 5.93 14.10 10.63
CA PRO A 216 5.42 14.94 11.70
C PRO A 216 5.62 16.44 11.43
N GLY A 217 4.56 17.22 11.61
CA GLY A 217 4.52 18.65 11.39
C GLY A 217 3.08 19.17 11.29
N HIS A 218 2.86 20.18 10.47
CA HIS A 218 1.54 20.83 10.30
C HIS A 218 0.48 19.91 9.70
N PHE A 219 0.89 18.93 8.88
CA PHE A 219 -0.02 18.03 8.16
C PHE A 219 -0.41 16.81 8.96
N THR A 220 0.47 16.31 9.84
CA THR A 220 0.26 15.09 10.60
C THR A 220 1.22 14.99 11.79
N SER A 221 0.88 14.18 12.77
CA SER A 221 1.80 13.75 13.84
C SER A 221 2.55 12.45 13.51
N GLY A 222 2.20 11.79 12.41
CA GLY A 222 2.79 10.51 11.96
C GLY A 222 3.18 10.55 10.48
N GLY A 223 2.42 9.84 9.65
CA GLY A 223 2.54 9.85 8.17
C GLY A 223 1.24 10.29 7.53
N HIS A 224 1.29 11.08 6.45
CA HIS A 224 0.10 11.53 5.75
C HIS A 224 0.40 11.86 4.29
N PHE A 225 -0.44 11.37 3.37
CA PHE A 225 -0.35 11.75 1.96
C PHE A 225 -1.21 12.98 1.68
N ILE A 226 -0.64 13.92 0.95
CA ILE A 226 -1.31 15.13 0.44
C ILE A 226 -1.02 15.29 -1.06
N VAL A 227 -1.78 16.15 -1.73
CA VAL A 227 -1.54 16.50 -3.14
C VAL A 227 -1.16 17.98 -3.24
N LEU A 228 -0.02 18.30 -3.83
CA LEU A 228 0.34 19.66 -4.21
C LEU A 228 -0.32 19.93 -5.57
N SER A 229 -1.19 20.94 -5.62
CA SER A 229 -2.05 21.22 -6.78
C SER A 229 -1.66 22.46 -7.57
N GLY A 230 -0.76 23.26 -7.05
CA GLY A 230 -0.34 24.46 -7.76
C GLY A 230 0.70 25.28 -7.00
N VAL A 231 1.10 26.35 -7.64
CA VAL A 231 2.02 27.37 -7.11
C VAL A 231 1.48 28.74 -7.42
N THR A 232 1.50 29.63 -6.44
CA THR A 232 1.08 31.03 -6.57
C THR A 232 2.19 31.90 -7.18
N GLU A 233 1.88 33.16 -7.57
CA GLU A 233 2.88 34.07 -8.14
C GLU A 233 4.02 34.39 -7.18
N ASP A 234 3.74 34.44 -5.88
CA ASP A 234 4.73 34.68 -4.83
C ASP A 234 5.45 33.40 -4.35
N GLY A 235 5.15 32.26 -4.99
CA GLY A 235 5.84 30.97 -4.78
C GLY A 235 5.31 30.16 -3.62
N LYS A 236 4.10 30.41 -3.14
CA LYS A 236 3.42 29.54 -2.18
C LYS A 236 2.86 28.32 -2.87
N ILE A 237 2.76 27.23 -2.15
CA ILE A 237 2.23 25.96 -2.64
C ILE A 237 0.76 25.84 -2.26
N LEU A 238 -0.06 25.50 -3.25
CA LEU A 238 -1.46 25.10 -3.06
C LEU A 238 -1.54 23.61 -2.81
N VAL A 239 -2.36 23.20 -1.86
CA VAL A 239 -2.46 21.81 -1.42
C VAL A 239 -3.92 21.37 -1.46
N ALA A 240 -4.18 20.18 -1.99
CA ALA A 240 -5.40 19.43 -1.77
C ALA A 240 -5.12 18.34 -0.71
N ASP A 241 -5.40 18.67 0.56
CA ASP A 241 -5.23 17.76 1.69
C ASP A 241 -6.48 16.91 1.86
N CYS A 242 -6.36 15.63 1.59
CA CYS A 242 -7.46 14.68 1.64
C CYS A 242 -8.03 14.41 3.05
N ALA A 243 -7.45 14.99 4.10
CA ALA A 243 -7.97 14.89 5.47
C ALA A 243 -8.43 16.23 6.06
N SER A 244 -8.13 17.37 5.40
CA SER A 244 -8.40 18.69 5.97
C SER A 244 -8.71 19.76 4.92
N ARG A 245 -9.97 20.17 4.87
CA ARG A 245 -10.37 21.36 4.08
C ARG A 245 -9.72 22.65 4.58
N GLN A 246 -9.46 22.74 5.88
CA GLN A 246 -8.78 23.91 6.45
C GLN A 246 -7.37 24.04 5.88
N ARG A 247 -6.60 22.95 5.80
CA ARG A 247 -5.25 22.97 5.23
C ARG A 247 -5.28 23.14 3.71
N THR A 248 -6.32 22.66 3.04
CA THR A 248 -6.55 22.87 1.60
C THR A 248 -6.80 24.35 1.26
N ASN A 249 -7.45 25.10 2.15
CA ASN A 249 -7.75 26.52 1.96
C ASN A 249 -6.61 27.46 2.38
N GLN A 250 -5.40 26.94 2.59
CA GLN A 250 -4.22 27.71 2.97
C GLN A 250 -3.15 27.63 1.90
N GLU A 251 -2.35 28.66 1.81
CA GLU A 251 -1.13 28.70 1.01
C GLU A 251 0.06 28.33 1.89
N TRP A 252 0.91 27.45 1.38
CA TRP A 252 2.00 26.86 2.14
C TRP A 252 3.37 27.32 1.65
N ASP A 253 4.26 27.57 2.58
CA ASP A 253 5.66 27.81 2.26
C ASP A 253 6.30 26.52 1.74
N ILE A 254 7.02 26.61 0.62
CA ILE A 254 7.73 25.45 0.05
C ILE A 254 8.72 24.84 1.05
N GLN A 255 9.31 25.66 1.91
CA GLN A 255 10.24 25.20 2.93
C GLN A 255 9.53 24.30 3.97
N THR A 256 8.31 24.67 4.38
CA THR A 256 7.47 23.83 5.26
C THR A 256 7.17 22.49 4.61
N ILE A 257 6.74 22.49 3.34
CA ILE A 257 6.47 21.27 2.58
C ILE A 257 7.70 20.35 2.53
N ILE A 258 8.86 20.91 2.22
CA ILE A 258 10.08 20.11 2.09
C ILE A 258 10.58 19.63 3.46
N ASN A 259 10.60 20.48 4.47
CA ASN A 259 11.08 20.12 5.79
C ASN A 259 10.25 18.99 6.42
N GLU A 260 8.92 19.09 6.29
CA GLU A 260 7.99 18.13 6.86
C GLU A 260 7.74 16.89 5.98
N SER A 261 8.25 16.87 4.74
CA SER A 261 8.15 15.66 3.93
C SER A 261 9.00 14.52 4.53
N LYS A 262 8.49 13.30 4.43
CA LYS A 262 9.10 12.12 5.06
C LYS A 262 10.48 11.84 4.46
N GLY A 263 11.51 11.79 5.31
CA GLY A 263 12.85 11.32 4.91
C GLY A 263 12.84 9.82 4.62
N GLY A 264 13.69 9.37 3.69
CA GLY A 264 13.85 7.94 3.40
C GLY A 264 12.61 7.26 2.77
N ALA A 265 11.74 8.02 2.13
CA ALA A 265 10.58 7.45 1.46
C ALA A 265 10.99 6.55 0.29
N GLY A 266 10.39 5.36 0.20
CA GLY A 266 10.59 4.40 -0.88
C GLY A 266 9.96 4.84 -2.21
N ALA A 267 10.08 4.00 -3.24
CA ALA A 267 9.49 4.20 -4.57
C ALA A 267 9.80 5.56 -5.24
N GLY A 268 11.00 6.10 -4.99
CA GLY A 268 11.46 7.38 -5.55
C GLY A 268 10.93 8.63 -4.86
N GLY A 269 10.19 8.50 -3.73
CA GLY A 269 9.63 9.61 -2.97
C GLY A 269 10.67 10.47 -2.23
N PRO A 270 10.20 11.43 -1.44
CA PRO A 270 8.86 11.59 -0.86
C PRO A 270 7.82 12.32 -1.73
N PHE A 271 8.15 12.74 -2.92
CA PHE A 271 7.26 13.42 -3.84
C PHE A 271 7.16 12.65 -5.15
N TRP A 272 5.96 12.56 -5.72
CA TRP A 272 5.71 11.92 -7.02
C TRP A 272 4.90 12.87 -7.91
N ALA A 273 5.55 13.38 -8.96
CA ALA A 273 4.90 14.21 -9.96
C ALA A 273 4.12 13.31 -10.93
N VAL A 274 2.81 13.51 -11.00
CA VAL A 274 1.87 12.68 -11.77
C VAL A 274 1.17 13.53 -12.83
N ASN A 275 0.98 12.98 -14.03
CA ASN A 275 0.20 13.56 -15.13
C ASN A 275 -0.27 12.50 -16.13
#